data_71e5efd727b0bb786eeb5726eab9034a
#
_entry.id   71e5efd727b0bb786eeb5726eab9034a
#
_cell.length_a   1.000
_cell.length_b   1.000
_cell.length_c   1.000
_cell.angle_alpha   90.00
_cell.angle_beta   90.00
_cell.angle_gamma   90.00
#
_symmetry.space_group_name_H-M   'P 1'
#
loop_
_entity.id
_entity.type
_entity.pdbx_description
1 polymer ?
#
loop_
_entity_poly.entity_id
_entity_poly.type
_entity_poly.pdbx_seq_one_letter_code
_entity_poly.pdbx_strand_id
1 'polypeptide(L)'
;MAVTYLPIDGELVSKEWRAVLLDMRADGVSFRVNEGHRTMARQWYFWRLYRSGAGNLAAFPSPFAPHIRTGRIDHAIDFSNDTAVFAWLQNKGLNPRRTVRGESWHIEITASELRAYYAKWSHRHDVIRKGSKGAKVRTLQVLLRQTGYLRKDWKAHEKYTLKVRKAVRNFQRRHDLPVDGVVGPRTWRSLRRAKKVNP
;
A
#
# COMPACT_ATOMS: atom_id res chain seq x y z
N MET A 1 16.15 4.51 -12.56
CA MET A 1 15.00 3.59 -12.77
C MET A 1 13.74 4.42 -12.87
N ALA A 2 12.85 4.08 -13.81
CA ALA A 2 11.56 4.77 -13.94
C ALA A 2 10.67 4.51 -12.70
N VAL A 3 9.93 5.53 -12.27
CA VAL A 3 8.98 5.40 -11.15
C VAL A 3 7.75 4.65 -11.64
N THR A 4 7.35 3.63 -10.89
CA THR A 4 6.13 2.87 -11.15
C THR A 4 4.99 3.47 -10.35
N TYR A 5 3.92 3.86 -11.03
CA TYR A 5 2.68 4.36 -10.42
C TYR A 5 1.60 3.28 -10.45
N LEU A 6 0.87 3.16 -9.35
CA LEU A 6 -0.14 2.13 -9.14
C LEU A 6 -1.41 2.77 -8.57
N PRO A 7 -2.61 2.28 -8.95
CA PRO A 7 -3.86 2.85 -8.48
C PRO A 7 -4.17 2.47 -7.03
N ILE A 8 -4.77 3.44 -6.31
CA ILE A 8 -5.45 3.26 -5.02
C ILE A 8 -6.56 4.32 -4.91
N ASP A 9 -7.77 3.91 -4.54
CA ASP A 9 -8.98 4.77 -4.46
C ASP A 9 -9.32 5.55 -5.75
N GLY A 10 -8.87 5.06 -6.91
CA GLY A 10 -9.00 5.75 -8.19
C GLY A 10 -7.85 6.71 -8.51
N GLU A 11 -6.99 7.01 -7.55
CA GLU A 11 -5.83 7.88 -7.71
C GLU A 11 -4.55 7.09 -7.99
N LEU A 12 -3.59 7.70 -8.69
CA LEU A 12 -2.29 7.10 -8.94
C LEU A 12 -1.26 7.56 -7.89
N VAL A 13 -0.53 6.62 -7.32
CA VAL A 13 0.56 6.88 -6.37
C VAL A 13 1.78 6.05 -6.73
N SER A 14 2.98 6.45 -6.29
CA SER A 14 4.16 5.61 -6.45
C SER A 14 3.98 4.26 -5.77
N LYS A 15 4.66 3.22 -6.24
CA LYS A 15 4.62 1.89 -5.61
C LYS A 15 5.08 1.94 -4.14
N GLU A 16 5.97 2.86 -3.80
CA GLU A 16 6.48 3.09 -2.46
C GLU A 16 5.37 3.65 -1.56
N TRP A 17 4.68 4.70 -1.99
CA TRP A 17 3.50 5.21 -1.29
C TRP A 17 2.40 4.17 -1.18
N ARG A 18 2.13 3.45 -2.26
CA ARG A 18 1.11 2.39 -2.23
C ARG A 18 1.40 1.32 -1.17
N ALA A 19 2.68 0.99 -0.95
CA ALA A 19 3.08 0.06 0.10
C ALA A 19 2.73 0.60 1.50
N VAL A 20 3.01 1.87 1.77
CA VAL A 20 2.64 2.57 3.01
C VAL A 20 1.12 2.52 3.21
N LEU A 21 0.36 2.90 2.20
CA LEU A 21 -1.11 2.95 2.26
C LEU A 21 -1.75 1.57 2.49
N LEU A 22 -1.23 0.53 1.84
CA LEU A 22 -1.71 -0.83 2.04
C LEU A 22 -1.39 -1.36 3.45
N ASP A 23 -0.24 -1.01 4.00
CA ASP A 23 0.13 -1.42 5.36
C ASP A 23 -0.71 -0.66 6.40
N MET A 24 -0.96 0.61 6.17
CA MET A 24 -1.86 1.44 6.99
C MET A 24 -3.28 0.85 7.05
N ARG A 25 -3.86 0.50 5.90
CA ARG A 25 -5.16 -0.19 5.83
C ARG A 25 -5.15 -1.53 6.53
N ALA A 26 -4.06 -2.26 6.38
CA ALA A 26 -3.90 -3.55 7.06
C ALA A 26 -3.83 -3.40 8.59
N ASP A 27 -3.40 -2.25 9.11
CA ASP A 27 -3.44 -1.91 10.53
C ASP A 27 -4.81 -1.39 11.00
N GLY A 28 -5.78 -1.28 10.09
CA GLY A 28 -7.14 -0.88 10.41
C GLY A 28 -7.40 0.61 10.38
N VAL A 29 -6.46 1.43 9.90
CA VAL A 29 -6.70 2.86 9.73
C VAL A 29 -7.64 3.07 8.54
N SER A 30 -8.77 3.71 8.79
CA SER A 30 -9.73 4.09 7.76
C SER A 30 -9.36 5.45 7.18
N PHE A 31 -9.13 5.50 5.88
CA PHE A 31 -8.86 6.72 5.12
C PHE A 31 -9.21 6.52 3.64
N ARG A 32 -9.34 7.61 2.93
CA ARG A 32 -9.39 7.66 1.47
C ARG A 32 -8.27 8.57 0.95
N VAL A 33 -7.67 8.21 -0.16
CA VAL A 33 -6.80 9.08 -0.94
C VAL A 33 -7.70 9.98 -1.79
N ASN A 34 -7.71 11.28 -1.49
CA ASN A 34 -8.50 12.27 -2.19
C ASN A 34 -7.75 12.76 -3.44
N GLU A 35 -6.43 12.92 -3.32
CA GLU A 35 -5.56 13.20 -4.45
C GLU A 35 -4.20 12.50 -4.28
N GLY A 36 -3.76 11.85 -5.34
CA GLY A 36 -2.44 11.26 -5.45
C GLY A 36 -1.57 12.03 -6.45
N HIS A 37 -1.08 11.35 -7.46
CA HIS A 37 -0.22 11.90 -8.49
C HIS A 37 -1.01 12.37 -9.70
N ARG A 38 -0.89 13.65 -10.04
CA ARG A 38 -1.55 14.21 -11.23
C ARG A 38 -0.57 14.45 -12.38
N THR A 39 -1.09 14.49 -13.61
CA THR A 39 -0.33 14.90 -14.78
C THR A 39 -0.17 16.43 -14.82
N MET A 40 0.84 16.92 -15.51
CA MET A 40 1.02 18.34 -15.76
C MET A 40 -0.22 18.96 -16.45
N ALA A 41 -0.84 18.25 -17.39
CA ALA A 41 -2.05 18.71 -18.04
C ALA A 41 -3.22 18.92 -17.08
N ARG A 42 -3.40 17.99 -16.10
CA ARG A 42 -4.42 18.12 -15.03
C ARG A 42 -4.10 19.31 -14.12
N GLN A 43 -2.83 19.56 -13.81
CA GLN A 43 -2.41 20.73 -13.03
C GLN A 43 -2.70 22.03 -13.76
N TRP A 44 -2.43 22.12 -15.08
CA TRP A 44 -2.78 23.27 -15.89
C TRP A 44 -4.29 23.51 -15.91
N TYR A 45 -5.10 22.46 -15.96
CA TYR A 45 -6.54 22.54 -15.89
C TYR A 45 -7.01 23.19 -14.57
N PHE A 46 -6.54 22.72 -13.42
CA PHE A 46 -6.88 23.28 -12.11
C PHE A 46 -6.39 24.72 -11.95
N TRP A 47 -5.18 25.01 -12.40
CA TRP A 47 -4.63 26.37 -12.39
C TRP A 47 -5.50 27.35 -13.19
N ARG A 48 -5.97 26.97 -14.38
CA ARG A 48 -6.87 27.81 -15.17
C ARG A 48 -8.19 28.03 -14.48
N LEU A 49 -8.81 27.00 -13.88
CA LEU A 49 -10.03 27.14 -13.09
C LEU A 49 -9.84 28.12 -11.91
N TYR A 50 -8.75 27.96 -11.16
CA TYR A 50 -8.40 28.88 -10.07
C TYR A 50 -8.27 30.34 -10.58
N ARG A 51 -7.54 30.54 -11.66
CA ARG A 51 -7.32 31.87 -12.25
C ARG A 51 -8.60 32.54 -12.78
N SER A 52 -9.57 31.78 -13.19
CA SER A 52 -10.89 32.27 -13.63
C SER A 52 -11.91 32.43 -12.50
N GLY A 53 -11.52 32.12 -11.25
CA GLY A 53 -12.44 32.14 -10.11
C GLY A 53 -13.45 30.99 -10.07
N ALA A 54 -13.33 30.00 -10.99
CA ALA A 54 -14.25 28.87 -11.10
C ALA A 54 -13.81 27.63 -10.33
N GLY A 55 -12.67 27.68 -9.63
CA GLY A 55 -12.10 26.54 -8.90
C GLY A 55 -11.39 26.91 -7.62
N ASN A 56 -11.05 25.89 -6.83
CA ASN A 56 -10.28 26.05 -5.59
C ASN A 56 -8.86 26.52 -5.87
N LEU A 57 -8.16 26.97 -4.82
CA LEU A 57 -6.75 27.32 -4.87
C LEU A 57 -5.95 26.18 -5.53
N ALA A 58 -5.15 26.53 -6.53
CA ALA A 58 -4.28 25.58 -7.21
C ALA A 58 -2.89 26.17 -7.42
N ALA A 59 -1.85 25.40 -7.12
CA ALA A 59 -0.48 25.81 -7.35
C ALA A 59 -0.19 26.01 -8.84
N PHE A 60 0.71 26.93 -9.16
CA PHE A 60 1.23 27.11 -10.52
C PHE A 60 1.78 25.78 -11.07
N PRO A 61 1.48 25.42 -12.32
CA PRO A 61 2.02 24.21 -12.93
C PRO A 61 3.55 24.27 -13.03
N SER A 62 4.19 23.48 -12.19
CA SER A 62 5.64 23.37 -12.09
C SER A 62 6.03 21.91 -11.95
N PRO A 63 7.15 21.46 -12.55
CA PRO A 63 7.68 20.11 -12.29
C PRO A 63 7.97 19.83 -10.81
N PHE A 64 8.09 20.88 -9.99
CA PHE A 64 8.37 20.78 -8.55
C PHE A 64 7.12 20.82 -7.68
N ALA A 65 5.93 21.04 -8.28
CA ALA A 65 4.69 21.05 -7.52
C ALA A 65 4.44 19.67 -6.85
N PRO A 66 3.96 19.65 -5.59
CA PRO A 66 3.96 18.44 -4.75
C PRO A 66 3.23 17.22 -5.35
N HIS A 67 2.16 17.44 -6.10
CA HIS A 67 1.39 16.36 -6.72
C HIS A 67 1.77 16.02 -8.16
N ILE A 68 2.75 16.73 -8.75
CA ILE A 68 3.08 16.55 -10.17
C ILE A 68 3.94 15.31 -10.41
N ARG A 69 3.52 14.51 -11.38
CA ARG A 69 4.23 13.31 -11.81
C ARG A 69 5.46 13.65 -12.64
N THR A 70 6.60 13.72 -12.01
CA THR A 70 7.90 14.05 -12.64
C THR A 70 8.97 12.97 -12.44
N GLY A 71 8.57 11.72 -12.21
CA GLY A 71 9.53 10.66 -11.88
C GLY A 71 9.98 10.65 -10.42
N ARG A 72 9.41 11.48 -9.55
CA ARG A 72 9.61 11.46 -8.09
C ARG A 72 8.69 10.45 -7.44
N ILE A 73 9.14 9.89 -6.32
CA ILE A 73 8.33 8.97 -5.50
C ILE A 73 7.73 9.63 -4.26
N ASP A 74 8.25 10.79 -3.88
CA ASP A 74 7.98 11.54 -2.67
C ASP A 74 6.99 12.71 -2.86
N HIS A 75 6.13 12.59 -3.87
CA HIS A 75 5.07 13.56 -4.04
C HIS A 75 4.07 13.51 -2.88
N ALA A 76 3.38 14.63 -2.67
CA ALA A 76 2.33 14.72 -1.67
C ALA A 76 1.14 13.82 -1.99
N ILE A 77 0.43 13.44 -0.95
CA ILE A 77 -0.88 12.77 -1.03
C ILE A 77 -1.85 13.52 -0.13
N ASP A 78 -3.07 13.77 -0.65
CA ASP A 78 -4.17 14.34 0.12
C ASP A 78 -5.09 13.23 0.65
N PHE A 79 -5.42 13.33 1.92
CA PHE A 79 -6.18 12.30 2.63
C PHE A 79 -7.49 12.81 3.21
N SER A 80 -8.50 11.97 3.24
CA SER A 80 -9.51 12.04 4.29
C SER A 80 -8.93 11.48 5.59
N ASN A 81 -9.46 11.90 6.76
CA ASN A 81 -8.99 11.44 8.07
C ASN A 81 -7.45 11.61 8.26
N ASP A 82 -6.94 12.75 7.86
CA ASP A 82 -5.52 13.10 7.85
C ASP A 82 -4.86 12.98 9.22
N THR A 83 -5.59 13.25 10.31
CA THR A 83 -5.07 13.12 11.68
C THR A 83 -4.69 11.67 12.00
N ALA A 84 -5.54 10.69 11.70
CA ALA A 84 -5.24 9.28 11.93
C ALA A 84 -4.11 8.77 11.01
N VAL A 85 -4.09 9.25 9.76
CA VAL A 85 -3.01 8.97 8.80
C VAL A 85 -1.68 9.49 9.33
N PHE A 86 -1.64 10.75 9.75
CA PHE A 86 -0.42 11.39 10.26
C PHE A 86 0.13 10.68 11.49
N ALA A 87 -0.73 10.40 12.47
CA ALA A 87 -0.35 9.67 13.67
C ALA A 87 0.18 8.25 13.36
N TRP A 88 -0.47 7.54 12.44
CA TRP A 88 0.01 6.21 12.04
C TRP A 88 1.39 6.27 11.38
N LEU A 89 1.62 7.26 10.49
CA LEU A 89 2.92 7.45 9.82
C LEU A 89 4.03 7.69 10.85
N GLN A 90 3.80 8.56 11.84
CA GLN A 90 4.75 8.81 12.93
C GLN A 90 5.03 7.54 13.75
N ASN A 91 3.99 6.79 14.12
CA ASN A 91 4.14 5.53 14.85
C ASN A 91 4.91 4.45 14.07
N LYS A 92 4.99 4.58 12.74
CA LYS A 92 5.83 3.70 11.89
C LYS A 92 7.26 4.19 11.72
N GLY A 93 7.62 5.29 12.36
CA GLY A 93 8.95 5.90 12.27
C GLY A 93 9.18 6.64 10.95
N LEU A 94 8.11 7.02 10.26
CA LEU A 94 8.13 7.95 9.15
C LEU A 94 7.98 9.38 9.70
N ASN A 95 8.50 10.37 8.99
CA ASN A 95 8.40 11.77 9.38
C ASN A 95 7.47 12.54 8.40
N PRO A 96 6.13 12.40 8.58
CA PRO A 96 5.18 13.10 7.72
C PRO A 96 5.25 14.60 7.94
N ARG A 97 5.12 15.38 6.87
CA ARG A 97 5.15 16.83 6.89
C ARG A 97 3.88 17.42 6.28
N ARG A 98 3.40 18.49 6.88
CA ARG A 98 2.33 19.34 6.35
C ARG A 98 2.98 20.64 5.86
N THR A 99 3.28 20.67 4.57
CA THR A 99 4.08 21.75 3.95
C THR A 99 3.23 22.91 3.45
N VAL A 100 1.91 22.71 3.31
CA VAL A 100 0.97 23.73 2.85
C VAL A 100 0.15 24.24 4.03
N ARG A 101 0.23 25.55 4.28
CA ARG A 101 -0.52 26.20 5.37
C ARG A 101 -2.03 26.12 5.11
N GLY A 102 -2.78 25.65 6.10
CA GLY A 102 -4.24 25.50 6.01
C GLY A 102 -4.72 24.20 5.36
N GLU A 103 -3.81 23.36 4.87
CA GLU A 103 -4.13 22.08 4.25
C GLU A 103 -3.61 20.93 5.12
N SER A 104 -4.32 20.59 6.20
CA SER A 104 -3.94 19.48 7.10
C SER A 104 -3.93 18.12 6.41
N TRP A 105 -4.77 17.98 5.39
CA TRP A 105 -4.90 16.77 4.58
C TRP A 105 -3.71 16.53 3.64
N HIS A 106 -2.92 17.57 3.33
CA HIS A 106 -1.75 17.49 2.45
C HIS A 106 -0.54 16.96 3.21
N ILE A 107 -0.12 15.73 2.90
CA ILE A 107 0.95 15.05 3.63
C ILE A 107 2.07 14.64 2.69
N GLU A 108 3.29 15.01 3.04
CA GLU A 108 4.52 14.65 2.36
C GLU A 108 5.42 13.74 3.20
N ILE A 109 6.14 12.85 2.54
CA ILE A 109 7.22 12.01 3.10
C ILE A 109 8.39 12.03 2.13
N THR A 110 9.62 12.05 2.63
CA THR A 110 10.80 12.06 1.76
C THR A 110 10.96 10.78 0.94
N ALA A 111 11.61 10.91 -0.22
CA ALA A 111 11.93 9.78 -1.08
C ALA A 111 12.80 8.72 -0.39
N SER A 112 13.73 9.15 0.47
CA SER A 112 14.58 8.25 1.25
C SER A 112 13.78 7.41 2.24
N GLU A 113 12.87 8.03 2.98
CA GLU A 113 11.97 7.35 3.93
C GLU A 113 11.05 6.37 3.22
N LEU A 114 10.43 6.79 2.11
CA LEU A 114 9.55 5.91 1.32
C LEU A 114 10.31 4.69 0.76
N ARG A 115 11.53 4.88 0.26
CA ARG A 115 12.38 3.78 -0.23
C ARG A 115 12.78 2.83 0.90
N ALA A 116 13.20 3.37 2.04
CA ALA A 116 13.57 2.57 3.21
C ALA A 116 12.37 1.77 3.74
N TYR A 117 11.20 2.42 3.81
CA TYR A 117 9.96 1.74 4.21
C TYR A 117 9.57 0.67 3.21
N TYR A 118 9.59 0.97 1.91
CA TYR A 118 9.27 0.03 0.85
C TYR A 118 10.21 -1.18 0.83
N ALA A 119 11.50 -0.99 1.04
CA ALA A 119 12.46 -2.08 1.14
C ALA A 119 12.09 -3.05 2.27
N LYS A 120 11.83 -2.54 3.49
CA LYS A 120 11.35 -3.35 4.62
C LYS A 120 10.00 -4.01 4.32
N TRP A 121 9.09 -3.27 3.71
CA TRP A 121 7.75 -3.73 3.39
C TRP A 121 7.78 -4.83 2.31
N SER A 122 8.51 -4.65 1.23
CA SER A 122 8.62 -5.62 0.13
C SER A 122 9.17 -6.97 0.59
N HIS A 123 10.10 -6.98 1.55
CA HIS A 123 10.59 -8.21 2.18
C HIS A 123 9.56 -8.86 3.12
N ARG A 124 8.68 -8.10 3.75
CA ARG A 124 7.65 -8.61 4.67
C ARG A 124 6.40 -9.07 3.95
N HIS A 125 6.07 -8.43 2.84
CA HIS A 125 4.75 -8.46 2.22
C HIS A 125 4.78 -8.73 0.72
N ASP A 126 5.65 -9.64 0.30
CA ASP A 126 5.56 -10.11 -1.08
C ASP A 126 4.15 -10.60 -1.36
N VAL A 127 3.55 -10.01 -2.38
CA VAL A 127 2.26 -10.45 -2.86
C VAL A 127 2.44 -11.78 -3.58
N ILE A 128 1.94 -12.85 -2.96
CA ILE A 128 1.94 -14.20 -3.55
C ILE A 128 0.58 -14.48 -4.17
N ARG A 129 0.58 -14.89 -5.42
CA ARG A 129 -0.61 -15.18 -6.22
C ARG A 129 -0.34 -16.34 -7.19
N LYS A 130 -1.35 -16.75 -7.96
CA LYS A 130 -1.19 -17.76 -9.02
C LYS A 130 0.03 -17.42 -9.90
N GLY A 131 0.91 -18.38 -10.09
CA GLY A 131 2.15 -18.22 -10.85
C GLY A 131 3.38 -17.81 -10.03
N SER A 132 3.21 -17.36 -8.77
CA SER A 132 4.36 -17.07 -7.89
C SER A 132 5.17 -18.33 -7.59
N LYS A 133 6.51 -18.16 -7.50
CA LYS A 133 7.48 -19.21 -7.19
C LYS A 133 8.52 -18.69 -6.17
N GLY A 134 9.23 -19.61 -5.53
CA GLY A 134 10.38 -19.33 -4.67
C GLY A 134 10.13 -19.52 -3.18
N ALA A 135 11.16 -19.22 -2.37
CA ALA A 135 11.21 -19.51 -0.93
C ALA A 135 10.02 -18.94 -0.12
N LYS A 136 9.48 -17.78 -0.51
CA LYS A 136 8.31 -17.18 0.16
C LYS A 136 7.03 -17.98 -0.07
N VAL A 137 6.88 -18.63 -1.21
CA VAL A 137 5.77 -19.57 -1.46
C VAL A 137 5.90 -20.80 -0.56
N ARG A 138 7.13 -21.30 -0.35
CA ARG A 138 7.40 -22.35 0.62
C ARG A 138 7.04 -21.92 2.04
N THR A 139 7.45 -20.72 2.46
CA THR A 139 7.10 -20.15 3.78
C THR A 139 5.58 -20.04 3.98
N LEU A 140 4.85 -19.58 2.96
CA LEU A 140 3.39 -19.54 2.99
C LEU A 140 2.78 -20.91 3.25
N GLN A 141 3.26 -21.95 2.54
CA GLN A 141 2.75 -23.30 2.69
C GLN A 141 3.05 -23.88 4.07
N VAL A 142 4.21 -23.57 4.65
CA VAL A 142 4.53 -23.93 6.04
C VAL A 142 3.53 -23.30 7.02
N LEU A 143 3.24 -22.02 6.87
CA LEU A 143 2.26 -21.33 7.71
C LEU A 143 0.84 -21.91 7.53
N LEU A 144 0.42 -22.17 6.30
CA LEU A 144 -0.89 -22.80 6.03
C LEU A 144 -0.99 -24.20 6.62
N ARG A 145 0.11 -24.95 6.64
CA ARG A 145 0.17 -26.26 7.30
C ARG A 145 0.06 -26.14 8.82
N GLN A 146 0.82 -25.20 9.42
CA GLN A 146 0.81 -24.94 10.86
C GLN A 146 -0.53 -24.43 11.36
N THR A 147 -1.28 -23.74 10.51
CA THR A 147 -2.62 -23.23 10.80
C THR A 147 -3.75 -24.16 10.38
N GLY A 148 -3.43 -25.40 9.94
CA GLY A 148 -4.42 -26.44 9.62
C GLY A 148 -5.11 -26.32 8.25
N TYR A 149 -4.69 -25.39 7.38
CA TYR A 149 -5.28 -25.20 6.05
C TYR A 149 -4.60 -26.05 4.95
N LEU A 150 -3.43 -26.63 5.26
CA LEU A 150 -2.82 -27.72 4.52
C LEU A 150 -2.61 -28.91 5.46
N ARG A 151 -2.61 -30.12 4.90
CA ARG A 151 -2.43 -31.36 5.67
C ARG A 151 -1.09 -31.34 6.43
N LYS A 152 -1.01 -32.02 7.58
CA LYS A 152 0.21 -32.11 8.40
C LYS A 152 1.39 -32.73 7.64
N ASP A 153 1.12 -33.68 6.74
CA ASP A 153 2.10 -34.37 5.87
C ASP A 153 2.45 -33.57 4.59
N TRP A 154 1.89 -32.36 4.41
CA TRP A 154 2.18 -31.56 3.22
C TRP A 154 3.66 -31.20 3.12
N LYS A 155 4.29 -31.66 2.02
CA LYS A 155 5.68 -31.26 1.70
C LYS A 155 5.68 -29.90 1.04
N ALA A 156 6.13 -28.87 1.76
CA ALA A 156 6.19 -27.51 1.26
C ALA A 156 7.19 -27.37 0.12
N HIS A 157 6.76 -26.75 -0.98
CA HIS A 157 7.54 -26.53 -2.19
C HIS A 157 7.40 -25.08 -2.69
N GLU A 158 8.18 -24.70 -3.67
CA GLU A 158 8.29 -23.29 -4.12
C GLU A 158 7.29 -22.87 -5.20
N LYS A 159 6.23 -23.65 -5.47
CA LYS A 159 5.24 -23.34 -6.50
C LYS A 159 3.88 -23.02 -5.88
N TYR A 160 3.26 -21.91 -6.29
CA TYR A 160 1.89 -21.55 -5.90
C TYR A 160 0.88 -22.31 -6.77
N THR A 161 0.51 -23.51 -6.34
CA THR A 161 -0.42 -24.41 -7.04
C THR A 161 -1.88 -24.06 -6.77
N LEU A 162 -2.81 -24.68 -7.52
CA LEU A 162 -4.25 -24.56 -7.27
C LEU A 162 -4.65 -25.07 -5.87
N LYS A 163 -3.98 -26.11 -5.36
CA LYS A 163 -4.20 -26.62 -4.00
C LYS A 163 -3.81 -25.58 -2.96
N VAL A 164 -2.65 -24.92 -3.13
CA VAL A 164 -2.22 -23.81 -2.24
C VAL A 164 -3.19 -22.64 -2.33
N ARG A 165 -3.65 -22.27 -3.53
CA ARG A 165 -4.66 -21.21 -3.70
C ARG A 165 -5.97 -21.52 -2.98
N LYS A 166 -6.44 -22.78 -3.06
CA LYS A 166 -7.64 -23.23 -2.33
C LYS A 166 -7.47 -23.09 -0.82
N ALA A 167 -6.32 -23.50 -0.29
CA ALA A 167 -5.97 -23.36 1.12
C ALA A 167 -5.93 -21.88 1.56
N VAL A 168 -5.33 -20.99 0.77
CA VAL A 168 -5.34 -19.54 1.02
C VAL A 168 -6.75 -18.98 1.05
N ARG A 169 -7.61 -19.32 0.07
CA ARG A 169 -9.00 -18.85 0.05
C ARG A 169 -9.81 -19.34 1.25
N ASN A 170 -9.57 -20.57 1.69
CA ASN A 170 -10.21 -21.12 2.88
C ASN A 170 -9.75 -20.37 4.14
N PHE A 171 -8.45 -20.10 4.24
CA PHE A 171 -7.89 -19.28 5.30
C PHE A 171 -8.53 -17.88 5.31
N GLN A 172 -8.54 -17.20 4.16
CA GLN A 172 -9.11 -15.86 4.01
C GLN A 172 -10.56 -15.81 4.46
N ARG A 173 -11.39 -16.78 4.05
CA ARG A 173 -12.80 -16.87 4.43
C ARG A 173 -12.98 -17.01 5.95
N ARG A 174 -12.18 -17.84 6.60
CA ARG A 174 -12.26 -18.09 8.05
C ARG A 174 -11.74 -16.92 8.90
N HIS A 175 -11.01 -15.99 8.30
CA HIS A 175 -10.40 -14.85 8.97
C HIS A 175 -10.91 -13.50 8.46
N ASP A 176 -12.11 -13.47 7.87
CA ASP A 176 -12.80 -12.28 7.36
C ASP A 176 -11.91 -11.41 6.46
N LEU A 177 -11.14 -12.06 5.60
CA LEU A 177 -10.29 -11.42 4.61
C LEU A 177 -10.94 -11.50 3.21
N PRO A 178 -10.58 -10.59 2.28
CA PRO A 178 -10.97 -10.72 0.87
C PRO A 178 -10.57 -12.09 0.32
N VAL A 179 -11.55 -12.87 -0.19
CA VAL A 179 -11.36 -14.26 -0.62
C VAL A 179 -10.92 -14.31 -2.09
N ASP A 180 -9.79 -13.69 -2.39
CA ASP A 180 -9.21 -13.56 -3.74
C ASP A 180 -8.15 -14.62 -4.07
N GLY A 181 -7.63 -15.29 -3.04
CA GLY A 181 -6.51 -16.22 -3.16
C GLY A 181 -5.18 -15.51 -3.41
N VAL A 182 -5.07 -14.22 -3.03
CA VAL A 182 -3.85 -13.44 -3.07
C VAL A 182 -3.34 -13.22 -1.65
N VAL A 183 -2.09 -13.58 -1.39
CA VAL A 183 -1.47 -13.38 -0.08
C VAL A 183 -0.77 -12.03 -0.07
N GLY A 184 -1.52 -11.01 0.31
CA GLY A 184 -1.03 -9.66 0.54
C GLY A 184 -0.72 -9.39 2.03
N PRO A 185 -0.43 -8.13 2.41
CA PRO A 185 -0.08 -7.74 3.77
C PRO A 185 -1.07 -8.23 4.84
N ARG A 186 -2.36 -8.05 4.60
CA ARG A 186 -3.43 -8.48 5.53
C ARG A 186 -3.42 -9.99 5.75
N THR A 187 -3.30 -10.77 4.66
CA THR A 187 -3.26 -12.24 4.73
C THR A 187 -2.00 -12.73 5.45
N TRP A 188 -0.84 -12.15 5.16
CA TRP A 188 0.41 -12.48 5.85
C TRP A 188 0.33 -12.20 7.35
N ARG A 189 -0.21 -11.05 7.75
CA ARG A 189 -0.37 -10.69 9.16
C ARG A 189 -1.29 -11.67 9.88
N SER A 190 -2.43 -11.98 9.29
CA SER A 190 -3.38 -12.94 9.84
C SER A 190 -2.79 -14.34 9.98
N LEU A 191 -2.06 -14.83 8.96
CA LEU A 191 -1.35 -16.12 9.03
C LEU A 191 -0.33 -16.20 10.18
N ARG A 192 0.44 -15.13 10.38
CA ARG A 192 1.43 -15.07 11.47
C ARG A 192 0.79 -15.00 12.86
N ARG A 193 -0.37 -14.33 12.99
CA ARG A 193 -1.15 -14.30 14.24
C ARG A 193 -1.74 -15.68 14.53
N ALA A 194 -2.38 -16.29 13.55
CA ALA A 194 -2.99 -17.61 13.68
C ALA A 194 -1.97 -18.69 14.10
N LYS A 195 -0.72 -18.61 13.62
CA LYS A 195 0.37 -19.48 14.06
C LYS A 195 0.70 -19.36 15.55
N LYS A 196 0.59 -18.16 16.14
CA LYS A 196 0.89 -17.92 17.54
C LYS A 196 -0.18 -18.51 18.49
N VAL A 197 -1.41 -18.65 17.99
CA VAL A 197 -2.55 -19.16 18.76
C VAL A 197 -2.63 -20.69 18.72
N ASN A 198 -2.12 -21.32 17.65
CA ASN A 198 -2.05 -22.78 17.48
C ASN A 198 -0.57 -23.18 17.27
N PRO A 199 0.24 -23.32 18.33
CA PRO A 199 1.65 -23.74 18.24
C PRO A 199 1.84 -25.19 17.79
#